data_ae789507f893139f7236e9cb5b1fa2ce
#
_entry.id   ae789507f893139f7236e9cb5b1fa2ce
#
_cell.length_a   1.000
_cell.length_b   1.000
_cell.length_c   1.000
_cell.angle_alpha   90.00
_cell.angle_beta   90.00
_cell.angle_gamma   90.00
#
_symmetry.space_group_name_H-M   'P 1'
#
loop_
_entity.id
_entity.type
_entity.pdbx_description
1 polymer ?
#
loop_
_entity_poly.entity_id
_entity_poly.type
_entity_poly.pdbx_seq_one_letter_code
_entity_poly.pdbx_strand_id
1 'polypeptide(L)'
;MTNLPSTENMERISRQELADNLDAVLDRVLRENIGLVITDEGKDDLVICPSSWLDPFHTEEFGSVVNCALRYAMHAEDAESEAVIRYLRRRCGILDEKTLSVAVADLDKELKQPSPSLKNPQVWQELQALFRQRLAELRADPLEDAEQQDSLAKHDKP
;
A
#
# COMPACT_ATOMS: atom_id res chain seq x y z
N MET A 1 -12.61 -10.69 -7.38
CA MET A 1 -11.79 -10.84 -6.15
C MET A 1 -10.49 -11.52 -6.55
N THR A 2 -9.44 -10.77 -6.70
CA THR A 2 -8.10 -11.31 -6.93
C THR A 2 -7.60 -11.87 -5.60
N ASN A 3 -7.68 -13.20 -5.45
CA ASN A 3 -7.05 -13.88 -4.33
C ASN A 3 -5.54 -13.72 -4.48
N LEU A 4 -4.93 -12.87 -3.66
CA LEU A 4 -3.50 -12.98 -3.43
C LEU A 4 -3.22 -14.41 -2.96
N PRO A 5 -2.22 -15.08 -3.56
CA PRO A 5 -1.84 -16.39 -3.08
C PRO A 5 -1.48 -16.28 -1.60
N SER A 6 -2.06 -17.17 -0.79
CA SER A 6 -1.71 -17.25 0.63
C SER A 6 -0.22 -17.55 0.77
N THR A 7 0.47 -16.83 1.64
CA THR A 7 1.89 -17.10 1.94
C THR A 7 2.12 -18.49 2.52
N GLU A 8 1.06 -19.15 3.00
CA GLU A 8 1.11 -20.53 3.52
C GLU A 8 1.52 -21.56 2.45
N ASN A 9 1.18 -21.28 1.19
CA ASN A 9 1.49 -22.17 0.06
C ASN A 9 2.72 -21.72 -0.74
N MET A 10 3.40 -20.66 -0.33
CA MET A 10 4.62 -20.20 -0.99
C MET A 10 5.83 -20.99 -0.50
N GLU A 11 6.75 -21.25 -1.41
CA GLU A 11 8.05 -21.82 -1.09
C GLU A 11 8.81 -20.86 -0.15
N ARG A 12 9.51 -21.45 0.83
CA ARG A 12 10.29 -20.71 1.82
C ARG A 12 11.76 -20.96 1.58
N ILE A 13 12.55 -19.91 1.51
CA ILE A 13 14.00 -19.95 1.44
C ILE A 13 14.60 -19.12 2.57
N SER A 14 15.80 -19.46 3.00
CA SER A 14 16.51 -18.67 4.00
C SER A 14 17.09 -17.38 3.39
N ARG A 15 17.31 -16.37 4.24
CA ARG A 15 18.02 -15.16 3.84
C ARG A 15 19.43 -15.46 3.29
N GLN A 16 20.11 -16.47 3.85
CA GLN A 16 21.43 -16.87 3.38
C GLN A 16 21.37 -17.46 1.97
N GLU A 17 20.39 -18.34 1.70
CA GLU A 17 20.18 -18.92 0.38
C GLU A 17 19.85 -17.85 -0.68
N LEU A 18 19.02 -16.86 -0.31
CA LEU A 18 18.78 -15.71 -1.18
C LEU A 18 20.07 -14.93 -1.47
N ALA A 19 20.89 -14.66 -0.45
CA ALA A 19 22.13 -13.90 -0.60
C ALA A 19 23.15 -14.61 -1.49
N ASP A 20 23.25 -15.93 -1.35
CA ASP A 20 24.20 -16.76 -2.10
C ASP A 20 23.79 -16.94 -3.58
N ASN A 21 22.49 -16.83 -3.89
CA ASN A 21 21.93 -17.12 -5.21
C ASN A 21 20.99 -16.02 -5.73
N LEU A 22 21.21 -14.76 -5.38
CA LEU A 22 20.28 -13.65 -5.61
C LEU A 22 19.77 -13.60 -7.05
N ASP A 23 20.66 -13.55 -8.04
CA ASP A 23 20.29 -13.43 -9.45
C ASP A 23 19.44 -14.61 -9.92
N ALA A 24 19.84 -15.83 -9.56
CA ALA A 24 19.11 -17.05 -9.93
C ALA A 24 17.71 -17.11 -9.29
N VAL A 25 17.59 -16.63 -8.04
CA VAL A 25 16.31 -16.57 -7.34
C VAL A 25 15.39 -15.53 -7.97
N LEU A 26 15.90 -14.34 -8.30
CA LEU A 26 15.12 -13.29 -8.96
C LEU A 26 14.68 -13.72 -10.38
N ASP A 27 15.56 -14.29 -11.16
CA ASP A 27 15.24 -14.84 -12.48
C ASP A 27 14.16 -15.91 -12.41
N ARG A 28 14.23 -16.78 -11.40
CA ARG A 28 13.22 -17.82 -11.16
C ARG A 28 11.86 -17.22 -10.81
N VAL A 29 11.81 -16.24 -9.91
CA VAL A 29 10.58 -15.53 -9.51
C VAL A 29 9.90 -14.92 -10.74
N LEU A 30 10.67 -14.26 -11.61
CA LEU A 30 10.13 -13.61 -12.82
C LEU A 30 9.70 -14.63 -13.87
N ARG A 31 10.54 -15.63 -14.18
CA ARG A 31 10.28 -16.62 -15.23
C ARG A 31 9.10 -17.53 -14.90
N GLU A 32 9.00 -17.96 -13.65
CA GLU A 32 7.97 -18.91 -13.19
C GLU A 32 6.72 -18.18 -12.66
N ASN A 33 6.79 -16.84 -12.54
CA ASN A 33 5.73 -16.00 -11.99
C ASN A 33 5.27 -16.49 -10.60
N ILE A 34 6.23 -16.73 -9.70
CA ILE A 34 5.99 -17.26 -8.35
C ILE A 34 6.37 -16.25 -7.28
N GLY A 35 5.79 -16.41 -6.08
CA GLY A 35 6.22 -15.70 -4.88
C GLY A 35 7.06 -16.62 -3.98
N LEU A 36 8.05 -16.05 -3.32
CA LEU A 36 8.89 -16.73 -2.34
C LEU A 36 8.82 -16.03 -0.99
N VAL A 37 8.78 -16.77 0.08
CA VAL A 37 8.89 -16.26 1.45
C VAL A 37 10.33 -16.39 1.92
N ILE A 38 10.94 -15.28 2.29
CA ILE A 38 12.30 -15.22 2.83
C ILE A 38 12.22 -15.24 4.33
N THR A 39 12.79 -16.25 4.95
CA THR A 39 12.79 -16.43 6.40
C THR A 39 14.14 -16.06 7.01
N ASP A 40 14.09 -15.44 8.21
CA ASP A 40 15.28 -15.11 9.01
C ASP A 40 14.92 -15.30 10.49
N GLU A 41 15.71 -16.07 11.23
CA GLU A 41 15.40 -16.36 12.64
C GLU A 41 15.21 -15.09 13.47
N GLY A 42 14.08 -15.02 14.17
CA GLY A 42 13.76 -13.90 15.07
C GLY A 42 13.36 -12.61 14.38
N LYS A 43 13.12 -12.62 13.07
CA LYS A 43 12.65 -11.48 12.28
C LYS A 43 11.36 -11.81 11.53
N ASP A 44 10.69 -10.75 11.08
CA ASP A 44 9.52 -10.89 10.23
C ASP A 44 9.92 -11.49 8.86
N ASP A 45 9.10 -12.40 8.36
CA ASP A 45 9.22 -12.96 7.02
C ASP A 45 9.05 -11.85 5.96
N LEU A 46 9.84 -11.94 4.89
CA LEU A 46 9.70 -11.08 3.72
C LEU A 46 9.12 -11.88 2.55
N VAL A 47 8.44 -11.22 1.63
CA VAL A 47 7.94 -11.84 0.41
C VAL A 47 8.59 -11.18 -0.79
N ILE A 48 9.14 -11.99 -1.71
CA ILE A 48 9.59 -11.57 -3.04
C ILE A 48 8.58 -12.10 -4.05
N CYS A 49 8.01 -11.24 -4.87
CA CYS A 49 7.07 -11.60 -5.92
C CYS A 49 7.21 -10.67 -7.13
N PRO A 50 6.73 -11.06 -8.31
CA PRO A 50 6.65 -10.16 -9.46
C PRO A 50 5.81 -8.92 -9.13
N SER A 51 6.21 -7.75 -9.64
CA SER A 51 5.48 -6.50 -9.43
C SER A 51 4.03 -6.58 -9.92
N SER A 52 3.77 -7.34 -10.98
CA SER A 52 2.43 -7.58 -11.50
C SER A 52 1.44 -8.18 -10.48
N TRP A 53 1.95 -8.83 -9.42
CA TRP A 53 1.09 -9.30 -8.33
C TRP A 53 0.60 -8.17 -7.45
N LEU A 54 1.30 -7.03 -7.47
CA LEU A 54 0.95 -5.83 -6.70
C LEU A 54 0.05 -4.87 -7.50
N ASP A 55 -0.07 -5.06 -8.83
CA ASP A 55 -0.90 -4.22 -9.67
C ASP A 55 -2.36 -4.08 -9.19
N PRO A 56 -3.01 -5.15 -8.63
CA PRO A 56 -4.33 -5.00 -8.05
C PRO A 56 -4.38 -4.02 -6.86
N PHE A 57 -3.26 -3.80 -6.16
CA PHE A 57 -3.19 -2.86 -5.03
C PHE A 57 -3.05 -1.40 -5.45
N HIS A 58 -2.70 -1.16 -6.71
CA HIS A 58 -2.64 0.17 -7.32
C HIS A 58 -3.93 0.49 -8.10
N THR A 59 -4.94 -0.38 -8.03
CA THR A 59 -6.21 -0.17 -8.72
C THR A 59 -7.16 0.71 -7.91
N GLU A 60 -8.13 1.33 -8.60
CA GLU A 60 -9.23 2.06 -7.95
C GLU A 60 -9.98 1.20 -6.91
N GLU A 61 -10.01 -0.11 -7.08
CA GLU A 61 -10.62 -1.07 -6.15
C GLU A 61 -9.89 -1.09 -4.81
N PHE A 62 -8.55 -1.08 -4.81
CA PHE A 62 -7.78 -1.03 -3.58
C PHE A 62 -8.01 0.28 -2.82
N GLY A 63 -7.99 1.42 -3.51
CA GLY A 63 -8.32 2.72 -2.94
C GLY A 63 -9.72 2.73 -2.32
N SER A 64 -10.69 2.12 -2.98
CA SER A 64 -12.06 1.98 -2.47
C SER A 64 -12.11 1.14 -1.20
N VAL A 65 -11.38 0.01 -1.14
CA VAL A 65 -11.30 -0.84 0.06
C VAL A 65 -10.66 -0.08 1.22
N VAL A 66 -9.57 0.65 0.99
CA VAL A 66 -8.90 1.48 2.00
C VAL A 66 -9.86 2.52 2.58
N ASN A 67 -10.58 3.23 1.72
CA ASN A 67 -11.51 4.26 2.15
C ASN A 67 -12.73 3.68 2.88
N CYS A 68 -13.24 2.51 2.48
CA CYS A 68 -14.27 1.79 3.22
C CYS A 68 -13.78 1.34 4.60
N ALA A 69 -12.57 0.80 4.69
CA ALA A 69 -11.96 0.40 5.95
C ALA A 69 -11.78 1.59 6.91
N LEU A 70 -11.34 2.74 6.38
CA LEU A 70 -11.22 3.98 7.14
C LEU A 70 -12.57 4.42 7.73
N ARG A 71 -13.62 4.49 6.90
CA ARG A 71 -14.97 4.87 7.35
C ARG A 71 -15.51 3.92 8.40
N TYR A 72 -15.34 2.62 8.19
CA TYR A 72 -15.73 1.61 9.17
C TYR A 72 -15.01 1.84 10.50
N ALA A 73 -13.69 1.99 10.47
CA ALA A 73 -12.86 2.10 11.66
C ALA A 73 -13.16 3.35 12.50
N MET A 74 -13.61 4.46 11.89
CA MET A 74 -13.99 5.66 12.62
C MET A 74 -15.16 5.42 13.60
N HIS A 75 -15.97 4.38 13.36
CA HIS A 75 -17.16 4.05 14.15
C HIS A 75 -17.12 2.66 14.80
N ALA A 76 -16.03 1.93 14.61
CA ALA A 76 -15.84 0.57 15.13
C ALA A 76 -15.42 0.56 16.61
N GLU A 77 -15.35 -0.61 17.19
CA GLU A 77 -14.79 -0.82 18.52
C GLU A 77 -13.28 -0.49 18.55
N ASP A 78 -12.77 -0.12 19.74
CA ASP A 78 -11.41 0.40 19.89
C ASP A 78 -10.33 -0.53 19.30
N ALA A 79 -10.44 -1.85 19.55
CA ALA A 79 -9.46 -2.81 19.04
C ALA A 79 -9.44 -2.90 17.51
N GLU A 80 -10.60 -2.82 16.87
CA GLU A 80 -10.74 -2.85 15.41
C GLU A 80 -10.25 -1.54 14.80
N SER A 81 -10.61 -0.40 15.40
CA SER A 81 -10.11 0.93 15.02
C SER A 81 -8.59 0.98 15.07
N GLU A 82 -7.98 0.53 16.16
CA GLU A 82 -6.53 0.50 16.31
C GLU A 82 -5.83 -0.38 15.26
N ALA A 83 -6.41 -1.53 14.94
CA ALA A 83 -5.86 -2.43 13.92
C ALA A 83 -5.86 -1.75 12.54
N VAL A 84 -6.97 -1.11 12.15
CA VAL A 84 -7.07 -0.39 10.87
C VAL A 84 -6.14 0.82 10.85
N ILE A 85 -6.09 1.62 11.91
CA ILE A 85 -5.19 2.80 11.99
C ILE A 85 -3.73 2.36 11.84
N ARG A 86 -3.32 1.29 12.54
CA ARG A 86 -1.97 0.73 12.42
C ARG A 86 -1.67 0.27 11.01
N TYR A 87 -2.61 -0.38 10.35
CA TYR A 87 -2.51 -0.79 8.96
C TYR A 87 -2.34 0.42 8.02
N LEU A 88 -3.21 1.43 8.14
CA LEU A 88 -3.19 2.62 7.30
C LEU A 88 -1.89 3.44 7.47
N ARG A 89 -1.40 3.59 8.71
CA ARG A 89 -0.11 4.24 8.97
C ARG A 89 1.06 3.53 8.26
N ARG A 90 1.09 2.19 8.32
CA ARG A 90 2.14 1.40 7.65
C ARG A 90 2.06 1.46 6.12
N ARG A 91 0.88 1.63 5.57
CA ARG A 91 0.62 1.60 4.13
C ARG A 91 0.51 2.98 3.50
N CYS A 92 0.59 4.04 4.27
CA CYS A 92 0.47 5.42 3.76
C CYS A 92 1.40 5.70 2.57
N GLY A 93 2.62 5.15 2.59
CA GLY A 93 3.61 5.35 1.54
C GLY A 93 3.25 4.78 0.16
N ILE A 94 2.34 3.79 0.10
CA ILE A 94 1.90 3.15 -1.15
C ILE A 94 0.52 3.61 -1.62
N LEU A 95 -0.15 4.49 -0.88
CA LEU A 95 -1.44 5.03 -1.27
C LEU A 95 -1.26 6.09 -2.36
N ASP A 96 -2.10 6.02 -3.38
CA ASP A 96 -2.11 6.99 -4.47
C ASP A 96 -2.79 8.31 -4.08
N GLU A 97 -2.62 9.34 -4.91
CA GLU A 97 -3.16 10.67 -4.68
C GLU A 97 -4.68 10.66 -4.54
N LYS A 98 -5.37 9.89 -5.38
CA LYS A 98 -6.84 9.80 -5.38
C LYS A 98 -7.35 9.21 -4.06
N THR A 99 -6.78 8.09 -3.64
CA THR A 99 -7.12 7.42 -2.37
C THR A 99 -6.88 8.33 -1.17
N LEU A 100 -5.71 8.98 -1.11
CA LEU A 100 -5.36 9.91 -0.04
C LEU A 100 -6.29 11.13 -0.02
N SER A 101 -6.64 11.69 -1.20
CA SER A 101 -7.55 12.84 -1.30
C SER A 101 -8.93 12.51 -0.74
N VAL A 102 -9.47 11.33 -1.06
CA VAL A 102 -10.77 10.86 -0.53
C VAL A 102 -10.68 10.62 0.98
N ALA A 103 -9.61 9.96 1.45
CA ALA A 103 -9.41 9.69 2.87
C ALA A 103 -9.30 10.99 3.71
N VAL A 104 -8.56 11.98 3.21
CA VAL A 104 -8.45 13.30 3.85
C VAL A 104 -9.81 13.99 3.88
N ALA A 105 -10.58 13.95 2.80
CA ALA A 105 -11.90 14.57 2.74
C ALA A 105 -12.89 13.91 3.72
N ASP A 106 -12.88 12.58 3.85
CA ASP A 106 -13.72 11.86 4.81
C ASP A 106 -13.34 12.20 6.26
N LEU A 107 -12.05 12.25 6.56
CA LEU A 107 -11.55 12.66 7.88
C LEU A 107 -11.90 14.14 8.18
N ASP A 108 -11.75 15.04 7.20
CA ASP A 108 -12.13 16.43 7.33
C ASP A 108 -13.61 16.60 7.69
N LYS A 109 -14.47 15.86 7.01
CA LYS A 109 -15.91 15.89 7.26
C LYS A 109 -16.25 15.41 8.67
N GLU A 110 -15.71 14.26 9.07
CA GLU A 110 -15.99 13.66 10.36
C GLU A 110 -15.42 14.48 11.52
N LEU A 111 -14.20 15.03 11.38
CA LEU A 111 -13.57 15.83 12.43
C LEU A 111 -14.18 17.23 12.58
N LYS A 112 -14.79 17.78 11.53
CA LYS A 112 -15.54 19.07 11.62
C LYS A 112 -16.89 18.93 12.30
N GLN A 113 -17.54 17.78 12.12
CA GLN A 113 -18.84 17.47 12.71
C GLN A 113 -18.80 16.04 13.27
N PRO A 114 -18.10 15.86 14.42
CA PRO A 114 -17.90 14.52 14.96
C PRO A 114 -19.22 13.85 15.26
N SER A 115 -19.40 12.64 14.77
CA SER A 115 -20.51 11.79 15.17
C SER A 115 -20.34 11.35 16.64
N PRO A 116 -21.41 11.04 17.36
CA PRO A 116 -21.32 10.55 18.73
C PRO A 116 -20.54 9.24 18.88
N SER A 117 -20.37 8.52 17.77
CA SER A 117 -19.63 7.24 17.72
C SER A 117 -18.12 7.44 17.48
N LEU A 118 -17.67 8.63 17.07
CA LEU A 118 -16.26 8.88 16.84
C LEU A 118 -15.51 8.88 18.17
N LYS A 119 -14.65 7.90 18.36
CA LYS A 119 -13.78 7.77 19.52
C LYS A 119 -12.40 8.31 19.20
N ASN A 120 -11.69 8.80 20.24
CA ASN A 120 -10.30 9.26 20.15
C ASN A 120 -10.01 10.22 18.97
N PRO A 121 -10.69 11.39 18.88
CA PRO A 121 -10.52 12.31 17.75
C PRO A 121 -9.06 12.71 17.48
N GLN A 122 -8.22 12.74 18.50
CA GLN A 122 -6.80 13.07 18.37
C GLN A 122 -6.05 12.08 17.46
N VAL A 123 -6.33 10.78 17.58
CA VAL A 123 -5.70 9.75 16.75
C VAL A 123 -6.06 9.90 15.28
N TRP A 124 -7.31 10.30 15.02
CA TRP A 124 -7.78 10.58 13.65
C TRP A 124 -7.18 11.86 13.08
N GLN A 125 -6.96 12.88 13.92
CA GLN A 125 -6.24 14.10 13.53
C GLN A 125 -4.78 13.80 13.16
N GLU A 126 -4.11 12.94 13.92
CA GLU A 126 -2.74 12.51 13.61
C GLU A 126 -2.67 11.73 12.29
N LEU A 127 -3.62 10.81 12.05
CA LEU A 127 -3.70 10.06 10.79
C LEU A 127 -3.97 11.01 9.61
N GLN A 128 -4.86 11.99 9.79
CA GLN A 128 -5.15 12.99 8.79
C GLN A 128 -3.92 13.84 8.44
N ALA A 129 -3.16 14.26 9.46
CA ALA A 129 -1.92 15.02 9.26
C ALA A 129 -0.90 14.20 8.43
N LEU A 130 -0.75 12.91 8.73
CA LEU A 130 0.10 11.99 7.96
C LEU A 130 -0.34 11.89 6.49
N PHE A 131 -1.64 11.72 6.26
CA PHE A 131 -2.18 11.62 4.90
C PHE A 131 -2.01 12.92 4.12
N ARG A 132 -2.22 14.08 4.76
CA ARG A 132 -2.01 15.40 4.14
C ARG A 132 -0.54 15.63 3.78
N GLN A 133 0.37 15.23 4.66
CA GLN A 133 1.80 15.31 4.39
C GLN A 133 2.15 14.49 3.15
N ARG A 134 1.73 13.21 3.11
CA ARG A 134 2.00 12.34 1.97
C ARG A 134 1.38 12.84 0.67
N LEU A 135 0.16 13.35 0.74
CA LEU A 135 -0.51 13.96 -0.40
C LEU A 135 0.25 15.19 -0.94
N ALA A 136 0.80 16.01 -0.05
CA ALA A 136 1.63 17.15 -0.43
C ALA A 136 2.95 16.71 -1.09
N GLU A 137 3.57 15.64 -0.59
CA GLU A 137 4.77 15.04 -1.20
C GLU A 137 4.49 14.56 -2.63
N LEU A 138 3.42 13.80 -2.85
CA LEU A 138 3.03 13.31 -4.18
C LEU A 138 2.73 14.45 -5.17
N ARG A 139 2.18 15.57 -4.69
CA ARG A 139 1.90 16.74 -5.53
C ARG A 139 3.12 17.63 -5.79
N ALA A 140 4.14 17.54 -4.94
CA ALA A 140 5.36 18.32 -5.07
C ALA A 140 6.39 17.66 -6.00
N ASP A 141 6.24 16.36 -6.31
CA ASP A 141 7.17 15.60 -7.15
C ASP A 141 6.60 15.43 -8.58
N PRO A 142 6.80 16.42 -9.47
CA PRO A 142 6.28 16.39 -10.84
C PRO A 142 7.12 15.56 -11.82
N LEU A 143 8.13 14.81 -11.35
CA LEU A 143 9.14 14.20 -12.23
C LEU A 143 8.74 12.86 -12.84
N GLU A 144 7.76 12.13 -12.26
CA GLU A 144 7.37 10.84 -12.83
C GLU A 144 6.47 10.95 -14.08
N ASP A 145 5.67 12.02 -14.20
CA ASP A 145 4.80 12.21 -15.38
C ASP A 145 5.54 12.68 -16.64
N ALA A 146 6.72 13.31 -16.50
CA ALA A 146 7.49 13.82 -17.62
C ALA A 146 8.26 12.72 -18.38
N GLU A 147 8.70 11.66 -17.70
CA GLU A 147 9.44 10.57 -18.36
C GLU A 147 8.54 9.63 -19.17
N GLN A 148 7.26 9.46 -18.76
CA GLN A 148 6.30 8.66 -19.51
C GLN A 148 5.83 9.35 -20.80
N GLN A 149 5.71 10.68 -20.81
CA GLN A 149 5.31 11.43 -22.00
C GLN A 149 6.44 11.53 -23.03
N ASP A 150 7.70 11.62 -22.60
CA ASP A 150 8.85 11.71 -23.53
C ASP A 150 9.18 10.34 -24.19
N SER A 151 8.82 9.24 -23.54
CA SER A 151 8.96 7.88 -24.08
C SER A 151 7.93 7.57 -25.18
N LEU A 152 6.72 8.11 -25.07
CA LEU A 152 5.66 7.93 -26.08
C LEU A 152 5.90 8.81 -27.34
N ALA A 153 6.51 9.97 -27.17
CA ALA A 153 6.79 10.89 -28.27
C ALA A 153 7.96 10.45 -29.19
N LYS A 154 8.79 9.50 -28.74
CA LYS A 154 9.93 8.99 -29.52
C LYS A 154 9.60 7.81 -30.42
N HIS A 155 8.39 7.23 -30.33
CA HIS A 155 7.98 6.11 -31.19
C HIS A 155 7.14 6.47 -32.42
N ASP A 156 6.77 7.76 -32.59
CA ASP A 156 5.99 8.25 -33.73
C ASP A 156 6.81 9.15 -34.65
N LYS A 157 7.93 8.64 -35.18
CA LYS A 157 8.51 9.23 -36.39
C LYS A 157 8.69 8.16 -37.46
N PRO A 158 8.11 8.39 -38.65
CA PRO A 158 8.19 7.49 -39.81
C PRO A 158 9.61 7.37 -40.37
#